data_bec12f0915178f246869c92c91bd61ac
#
_entry.id   bec12f0915178f246869c92c91bd61ac
#
_cell.length_a   1.000
_cell.length_b   1.000
_cell.length_c   1.000
_cell.angle_alpha   90.00
_cell.angle_beta   90.00
_cell.angle_gamma   90.00
#
_symmetry.space_group_name_H-M   'P 1'
#
loop_
_entity.id
_entity.type
_entity.pdbx_description
1 polymer ?
#
loop_
_entity_poly.entity_id
_entity_poly.type
_entity_poly.pdbx_seq_one_letter_code
_entity_poly.pdbx_strand_id
1 'polypeptide(L)'
;ATAVRDGMRLISVIIGADSSKERFGEASRLFNFGFANYASKQIISADRPLEFTLGVKGGKQKSVELIPAESYSVLISKVEKPDYSIDYKLPDRISAPIKKGQSVGTLSVIMNNEVVKEIALLAACDVLQASYGDCIGEVIENW
;
A
#
# COMPACT_ATOMS: atom_id res chain seq x y z
N ALA A 1 -24.72 15.80 -7.08
CA ALA A 1 -23.49 16.47 -7.57
C ALA A 1 -22.25 15.66 -7.15
N THR A 2 -21.16 15.81 -7.87
CA THR A 2 -19.87 15.17 -7.55
C THR A 2 -18.74 16.19 -7.74
N ALA A 3 -17.74 16.13 -6.88
CA ALA A 3 -16.54 16.94 -6.97
C ALA A 3 -15.30 16.13 -6.60
N VAL A 4 -14.16 16.46 -7.20
CA VAL A 4 -12.87 15.83 -6.95
C VAL A 4 -11.85 16.90 -6.60
N ARG A 5 -11.07 16.68 -5.51
CA ARG A 5 -9.96 17.54 -5.12
C ARG A 5 -8.89 16.68 -4.45
N ASP A 6 -7.63 16.84 -4.85
CA ASP A 6 -6.47 16.15 -4.26
C ASP A 6 -6.65 14.62 -4.11
N GLY A 7 -7.20 13.98 -5.16
CA GLY A 7 -7.45 12.53 -5.17
C GLY A 7 -8.69 12.08 -4.39
N MET A 8 -9.36 12.97 -3.66
CA MET A 8 -10.59 12.66 -2.95
C MET A 8 -11.80 13.04 -3.78
N ARG A 9 -12.73 12.08 -3.97
CA ARG A 9 -14.02 12.29 -4.64
C ARG A 9 -15.13 12.37 -3.59
N LEU A 10 -15.92 13.41 -3.64
CA LEU A 10 -17.14 13.57 -2.84
C LEU A 10 -18.37 13.51 -3.74
N ILE A 11 -19.42 12.92 -3.23
CA ILE A 11 -20.74 12.87 -3.87
C ILE A 11 -21.73 13.48 -2.89
N SER A 12 -22.51 14.48 -3.35
CA SER A 12 -23.60 15.05 -2.58
C SER A 12 -24.93 14.74 -3.25
N VAL A 13 -25.93 14.39 -2.44
CA VAL A 13 -27.32 14.17 -2.87
C VAL A 13 -28.17 15.17 -2.11
N ILE A 14 -28.89 16.03 -2.83
CA ILE A 14 -29.77 17.05 -2.27
C ILE A 14 -31.17 16.80 -2.77
N ILE A 15 -32.09 16.63 -1.84
CA ILE A 15 -33.49 16.34 -2.10
C ILE A 15 -34.32 17.45 -1.44
N GLY A 16 -35.37 17.92 -2.13
CA GLY A 16 -36.35 18.88 -1.58
C GLY A 16 -35.89 20.35 -1.63
N ALA A 17 -34.90 20.69 -2.46
CA ALA A 17 -34.58 22.11 -2.68
C ALA A 17 -35.59 22.77 -3.63
N ASP A 18 -36.03 23.98 -3.28
CA ASP A 18 -37.07 24.69 -3.98
C ASP A 18 -36.62 25.25 -5.35
N SER A 19 -35.32 25.38 -5.58
CA SER A 19 -34.73 25.89 -6.81
C SER A 19 -33.40 25.21 -7.18
N SER A 20 -33.05 25.29 -8.47
CA SER A 20 -31.76 24.84 -8.98
C SER A 20 -30.62 25.64 -8.33
N LYS A 21 -30.78 26.91 -8.06
CA LYS A 21 -29.79 27.77 -7.41
C LYS A 21 -29.49 27.30 -5.99
N GLU A 22 -30.52 26.94 -5.23
CA GLU A 22 -30.35 26.37 -3.86
C GLU A 22 -29.66 25.03 -3.91
N ARG A 23 -30.05 24.12 -4.82
CA ARG A 23 -29.38 22.83 -4.97
C ARG A 23 -27.88 22.95 -5.21
N PHE A 24 -27.46 23.87 -6.10
CA PHE A 24 -26.05 24.10 -6.35
C PHE A 24 -25.35 24.78 -5.19
N GLY A 25 -26.02 25.70 -4.50
CA GLY A 25 -25.54 26.36 -3.29
C GLY A 25 -25.27 25.35 -2.17
N GLU A 26 -26.23 24.49 -1.86
CA GLU A 26 -26.10 23.46 -0.83
C GLU A 26 -25.05 22.38 -1.20
N ALA A 27 -24.99 21.98 -2.47
CA ALA A 27 -23.93 21.08 -2.94
C ALA A 27 -22.53 21.67 -2.71
N SER A 28 -22.36 22.95 -3.05
CA SER A 28 -21.10 23.66 -2.86
C SER A 28 -20.71 23.76 -1.38
N ARG A 29 -21.69 24.03 -0.50
CA ARG A 29 -21.46 24.07 0.96
C ARG A 29 -21.02 22.71 1.50
N LEU A 30 -21.70 21.61 1.09
CA LEU A 30 -21.33 20.26 1.49
C LEU A 30 -19.93 19.86 1.00
N PHE A 31 -19.59 20.18 -0.26
CA PHE A 31 -18.25 19.92 -0.79
C PHE A 31 -17.18 20.74 -0.04
N ASN A 32 -17.42 22.00 0.20
CA ASN A 32 -16.47 22.83 0.98
C ASN A 32 -16.28 22.28 2.40
N PHE A 33 -17.35 21.87 3.07
CA PHE A 33 -17.26 21.21 4.37
C PHE A 33 -16.45 19.92 4.28
N GLY A 34 -16.75 19.04 3.33
CA GLY A 34 -16.04 17.77 3.15
C GLY A 34 -14.56 17.97 2.87
N PHE A 35 -14.20 18.83 1.92
CA PHE A 35 -12.79 19.11 1.59
C PHE A 35 -12.05 19.90 2.67
N ALA A 36 -12.75 20.67 3.50
CA ALA A 36 -12.13 21.36 4.63
C ALA A 36 -11.75 20.39 5.76
N ASN A 37 -12.60 19.39 6.04
CA ASN A 37 -12.46 18.52 7.21
C ASN A 37 -11.81 17.18 6.93
N TYR A 38 -11.81 16.71 5.67
CA TYR A 38 -11.30 15.41 5.28
C TYR A 38 -10.26 15.52 4.17
N ALA A 39 -9.38 14.52 4.12
CA ALA A 39 -8.40 14.35 3.06
C ALA A 39 -8.20 12.86 2.76
N SER A 40 -7.88 12.55 1.51
CA SER A 40 -7.38 11.23 1.14
C SER A 40 -5.87 11.20 1.33
N LYS A 41 -5.38 10.26 2.14
CA LYS A 41 -3.94 10.05 2.36
C LYS A 41 -3.55 8.67 1.82
N GLN A 42 -2.63 8.65 0.88
CA GLN A 42 -2.03 7.41 0.42
C GLN A 42 -1.07 6.90 1.50
N ILE A 43 -1.33 5.70 2.01
CA ILE A 43 -0.53 5.04 3.05
C ILE A 43 0.30 3.89 2.50
N ILE A 44 -0.13 3.30 1.39
CA ILE A 44 0.60 2.24 0.67
C ILE A 44 0.78 2.69 -0.77
N SER A 45 2.00 2.56 -1.29
CA SER A 45 2.34 2.85 -2.69
C SER A 45 2.86 1.59 -3.37
N ALA A 46 2.24 1.21 -4.49
CA ALA A 46 2.71 0.13 -5.34
C ALA A 46 3.93 0.52 -6.20
N ASP A 47 4.26 1.81 -6.26
CA ASP A 47 5.37 2.33 -7.08
C ASP A 47 6.72 2.32 -6.37
N ARG A 48 6.73 1.99 -5.08
CA ARG A 48 7.94 2.01 -4.25
C ARG A 48 8.11 0.70 -3.51
N PRO A 49 9.34 0.15 -3.48
CA PRO A 49 9.64 -0.98 -2.62
C PRO A 49 9.50 -0.58 -1.14
N LEU A 50 9.26 -1.56 -0.31
CA LEU A 50 9.25 -1.38 1.15
C LEU A 50 10.67 -1.06 1.64
N GLU A 51 10.77 -0.40 2.80
CA GLU A 51 12.05 0.00 3.40
C GLU A 51 12.87 -1.19 3.95
N PHE A 52 12.30 -2.38 3.93
CA PHE A 52 12.97 -3.60 4.36
C PHE A 52 12.95 -4.67 3.26
N THR A 53 13.86 -5.62 3.35
CA THR A 53 14.02 -6.73 2.41
C THR A 53 13.71 -8.05 3.07
N LEU A 54 13.33 -9.05 2.26
CA LEU A 54 13.10 -10.42 2.74
C LEU A 54 14.31 -11.30 2.42
N GLY A 55 14.75 -12.09 3.40
CA GLY A 55 15.87 -13.00 3.23
C GLY A 55 15.58 -14.11 2.23
N VAL A 56 16.56 -14.45 1.38
CA VAL A 56 16.47 -15.51 0.39
C VAL A 56 17.43 -16.64 0.75
N LYS A 57 16.92 -17.88 0.75
CA LYS A 57 17.70 -19.10 0.96
C LYS A 57 18.06 -19.73 -0.39
N GLY A 58 19.32 -20.06 -0.58
CA GLY A 58 19.80 -20.76 -1.79
C GLY A 58 19.76 -19.90 -3.06
N GLY A 59 19.67 -18.57 -2.94
CA GLY A 59 19.71 -17.65 -4.06
C GLY A 59 21.09 -17.02 -4.27
N LYS A 60 21.37 -16.55 -5.49
CA LYS A 60 22.54 -15.71 -5.77
C LYS A 60 22.53 -14.40 -5.04
N GLN A 61 21.34 -13.88 -4.77
CA GLN A 61 21.10 -12.73 -3.88
C GLN A 61 20.55 -13.24 -2.55
N LYS A 62 21.05 -12.66 -1.44
CA LYS A 62 20.66 -13.08 -0.09
C LYS A 62 19.38 -12.43 0.42
N SER A 63 18.90 -11.40 -0.30
CA SER A 63 17.66 -10.70 0.01
C SER A 63 16.96 -10.24 -1.26
N VAL A 64 15.66 -10.00 -1.15
CA VAL A 64 14.81 -9.47 -2.21
C VAL A 64 13.98 -8.31 -1.67
N GLU A 65 13.88 -7.24 -2.45
CA GLU A 65 12.98 -6.12 -2.15
C GLU A 65 11.53 -6.52 -2.42
N LEU A 66 10.61 -5.96 -1.64
CA LEU A 66 9.19 -6.24 -1.72
C LEU A 66 8.43 -5.00 -2.20
N ILE A 67 7.47 -5.21 -3.09
CA ILE A 67 6.59 -4.16 -3.61
C ILE A 67 5.14 -4.56 -3.28
N PRO A 68 4.31 -3.66 -2.73
CA PRO A 68 2.88 -3.90 -2.62
C PRO A 68 2.23 -4.07 -4.00
N ALA A 69 1.29 -5.01 -4.14
CA ALA A 69 0.62 -5.29 -5.41
C ALA A 69 -0.28 -4.13 -5.86
N GLU A 70 -0.77 -3.33 -4.93
CA GLU A 70 -1.62 -2.18 -5.19
C GLU A 70 -1.35 -1.04 -4.20
N SER A 71 -1.66 0.18 -4.63
CA SER A 71 -1.65 1.36 -3.76
C SER A 71 -2.94 1.43 -2.95
N TYR A 72 -2.86 1.93 -1.73
CA TYR A 72 -4.03 2.11 -0.88
C TYR A 72 -4.03 3.47 -0.20
N SER A 73 -5.17 4.13 -0.26
CA SER A 73 -5.40 5.43 0.36
C SER A 73 -6.54 5.33 1.36
N VAL A 74 -6.40 6.00 2.49
CA VAL A 74 -7.45 6.09 3.51
C VAL A 74 -8.00 7.50 3.58
N LEU A 75 -9.28 7.61 3.94
CA LEU A 75 -9.90 8.87 4.28
C LEU A 75 -9.53 9.21 5.72
N ILE A 76 -8.92 10.36 5.91
CA ILE A 76 -8.55 10.86 7.23
C ILE A 76 -9.27 12.16 7.54
N SER A 77 -9.64 12.35 8.82
CA SER A 77 -10.04 13.65 9.33
C SER A 77 -8.80 14.54 9.48
N LYS A 78 -8.89 15.80 9.06
CA LYS A 78 -7.80 16.77 9.26
C LYS A 78 -7.65 17.23 10.71
N VAL A 79 -8.68 17.00 11.51
CA VAL A 79 -8.73 17.40 12.93
C VAL A 79 -8.18 16.30 13.84
N GLU A 80 -8.43 15.04 13.51
CA GLU A 80 -8.02 13.88 14.29
C GLU A 80 -6.79 13.22 13.68
N LYS A 81 -5.89 12.71 14.54
CA LYS A 81 -4.78 11.88 14.05
C LYS A 81 -5.33 10.57 13.50
N PRO A 82 -4.93 10.16 12.29
CA PRO A 82 -5.38 8.89 11.75
C PRO A 82 -4.84 7.74 12.61
N ASP A 83 -5.75 6.92 13.14
CA ASP A 83 -5.40 5.69 13.87
C ASP A 83 -5.40 4.52 12.89
N TYR A 84 -4.25 4.28 12.28
CA TYR A 84 -4.03 3.10 11.45
C TYR A 84 -2.69 2.46 11.78
N SER A 85 -2.62 1.17 11.66
CA SER A 85 -1.40 0.38 11.73
C SER A 85 -1.27 -0.53 10.51
N ILE A 86 -0.04 -0.90 10.20
CA ILE A 86 0.28 -1.81 9.11
C ILE A 86 0.92 -3.04 9.71
N ASP A 87 0.36 -4.20 9.43
CA ASP A 87 0.90 -5.48 9.83
C ASP A 87 1.39 -6.27 8.61
N TYR A 88 2.51 -6.98 8.77
CA TYR A 88 3.13 -7.74 7.69
C TYR A 88 3.14 -9.23 8.04
N LYS A 89 2.47 -10.03 7.24
CA LYS A 89 2.52 -11.49 7.31
C LYS A 89 3.52 -12.00 6.28
N LEU A 90 4.75 -12.21 6.71
CA LEU A 90 5.86 -12.66 5.88
C LEU A 90 6.51 -13.89 6.51
N PRO A 91 7.03 -14.85 5.70
CA PRO A 91 7.92 -15.88 6.21
C PRO A 91 9.26 -15.25 6.60
N ASP A 92 10.01 -15.90 7.47
CA ASP A 92 11.36 -15.45 7.86
C ASP A 92 12.32 -15.39 6.67
N ARG A 93 12.19 -16.34 5.76
CA ARG A 93 12.96 -16.45 4.51
C ARG A 93 12.16 -17.15 3.44
N ILE A 94 12.48 -16.86 2.18
CA ILE A 94 11.94 -17.57 1.02
C ILE A 94 13.07 -18.28 0.27
N SER A 95 12.74 -19.39 -0.40
CA SER A 95 13.72 -20.17 -1.17
C SER A 95 13.78 -19.72 -2.62
N ALA A 96 15.00 -19.60 -3.15
CA ALA A 96 15.19 -19.40 -4.59
C ALA A 96 14.84 -20.68 -5.39
N PRO A 97 14.47 -20.59 -6.68
CA PRO A 97 14.38 -19.34 -7.47
C PRO A 97 13.11 -18.54 -7.17
N ILE A 98 13.20 -17.22 -7.29
CA ILE A 98 12.09 -16.28 -7.10
C ILE A 98 11.91 -15.50 -8.40
N LYS A 99 10.69 -15.33 -8.83
CA LYS A 99 10.36 -14.51 -10.00
C LYS A 99 9.82 -13.15 -9.57
N LYS A 100 10.18 -12.11 -10.31
CA LYS A 100 9.58 -10.80 -10.18
C LYS A 100 8.06 -10.89 -10.27
N GLY A 101 7.36 -10.23 -9.34
CA GLY A 101 5.90 -10.27 -9.25
C GLY A 101 5.33 -11.51 -8.54
N GLN A 102 6.18 -12.43 -8.06
CA GLN A 102 5.74 -13.55 -7.23
C GLN A 102 5.27 -13.04 -5.87
N SER A 103 4.08 -13.49 -5.44
CA SER A 103 3.57 -13.19 -4.11
C SER A 103 4.39 -13.92 -3.05
N VAL A 104 4.88 -13.17 -2.07
CA VAL A 104 5.76 -13.67 -1.00
C VAL A 104 5.17 -13.46 0.39
N GLY A 105 4.07 -12.73 0.48
CA GLY A 105 3.39 -12.46 1.74
C GLY A 105 2.22 -11.49 1.57
N THR A 106 1.73 -10.99 2.68
CA THR A 106 0.58 -10.09 2.73
C THR A 106 0.85 -8.95 3.71
N LEU A 107 0.42 -7.78 3.34
CA LEU A 107 0.35 -6.58 4.15
C LEU A 107 -1.11 -6.35 4.53
N SER A 108 -1.39 -6.14 5.81
CA SER A 108 -2.73 -5.82 6.31
C SER A 108 -2.78 -4.40 6.85
N VAL A 109 -3.71 -3.62 6.38
CA VAL A 109 -4.02 -2.29 6.93
C VAL A 109 -5.09 -2.45 7.99
N ILE A 110 -4.81 -1.99 9.20
CA ILE A 110 -5.69 -2.10 10.36
C ILE A 110 -6.13 -0.69 10.76
N MET A 111 -7.42 -0.48 10.89
CA MET A 111 -8.01 0.75 11.44
C MET A 111 -9.00 0.38 12.53
N ASN A 112 -8.98 1.08 13.66
CA ASN A 112 -9.86 0.81 14.80
C ASN A 112 -9.85 -0.67 15.24
N ASN A 113 -8.67 -1.32 15.24
CA ASN A 113 -8.47 -2.73 15.54
C ASN A 113 -9.14 -3.72 14.55
N GLU A 114 -9.58 -3.27 13.39
CA GLU A 114 -10.14 -4.11 12.34
C GLU A 114 -9.28 -4.05 11.09
N VAL A 115 -9.09 -5.20 10.42
CA VAL A 115 -8.39 -5.28 9.13
C VAL A 115 -9.33 -4.72 8.06
N VAL A 116 -8.99 -3.56 7.51
CA VAL A 116 -9.80 -2.89 6.48
C VAL A 116 -9.35 -3.25 5.06
N LYS A 117 -8.09 -3.65 4.89
CA LYS A 117 -7.54 -4.04 3.58
C LYS A 117 -6.38 -5.00 3.75
N GLU A 118 -6.32 -6.01 2.89
CA GLU A 118 -5.17 -6.90 2.72
C GLU A 118 -4.60 -6.73 1.31
N ILE A 119 -3.27 -6.59 1.20
CA ILE A 119 -2.56 -6.35 -0.04
C ILE A 119 -1.43 -7.37 -0.14
N ALA A 120 -1.34 -8.07 -1.29
CA ALA A 120 -0.25 -8.98 -1.52
C ALA A 120 1.09 -8.23 -1.65
N LEU A 121 2.14 -8.82 -1.11
CA LEU A 121 3.51 -8.36 -1.28
C LEU A 121 4.20 -9.20 -2.34
N LEU A 122 4.78 -8.54 -3.33
CA LEU A 122 5.40 -9.14 -4.49
C LEU A 122 6.91 -8.95 -4.46
N ALA A 123 7.65 -9.92 -4.98
CA ALA A 123 9.09 -9.78 -5.20
C ALA A 123 9.35 -8.71 -6.28
N ALA A 124 10.23 -7.76 -5.97
CA ALA A 124 10.57 -6.64 -6.87
C ALA A 124 11.43 -7.05 -8.06
N CYS A 125 12.22 -8.14 -7.91
CA CYS A 125 13.13 -8.66 -8.94
C CYS A 125 13.18 -10.17 -8.93
N ASP A 126 13.82 -10.73 -9.99
CA ASP A 126 14.14 -12.15 -10.06
C ASP A 126 15.35 -12.45 -9.16
N VAL A 127 15.29 -13.58 -8.44
CA VAL A 127 16.43 -14.13 -7.73
C VAL A 127 16.70 -15.54 -8.23
N LEU A 128 17.82 -15.72 -8.88
CA LEU A 128 18.25 -17.02 -9.41
C LEU A 128 18.76 -17.91 -8.27
N GLN A 129 18.57 -19.22 -8.43
CA GLN A 129 19.16 -20.19 -7.51
C GLN A 129 20.70 -20.15 -7.63
N ALA A 130 21.38 -20.17 -6.50
CA ALA A 130 22.84 -20.30 -6.46
C ALA A 130 23.26 -21.68 -6.97
N SER A 131 24.29 -21.72 -7.81
CA SER A 131 24.89 -22.98 -8.23
C SER A 131 25.94 -23.45 -7.20
N TYR A 132 26.34 -24.71 -7.27
CA TYR A 132 27.40 -25.25 -6.41
C TYR A 132 28.71 -24.46 -6.50
N GLY A 133 29.03 -23.90 -7.68
CA GLY A 133 30.22 -23.05 -7.86
C GLY A 133 30.13 -21.73 -7.10
N ASP A 134 28.95 -21.13 -6.98
CA ASP A 134 28.74 -19.88 -6.24
C ASP A 134 28.94 -20.10 -4.72
N CYS A 135 28.54 -21.28 -4.20
CA CYS A 135 28.71 -21.62 -2.78
C CYS A 135 30.17 -21.88 -2.39
N ILE A 136 30.97 -22.42 -3.30
CA ILE A 136 32.41 -22.70 -3.06
C ILE A 136 33.20 -21.38 -3.05
N GLY A 137 32.86 -20.43 -3.91
CA GLY A 137 33.46 -19.10 -3.93
C GLY A 137 33.30 -18.34 -2.58
N GLU A 138 32.12 -18.37 -1.98
CA GLU A 138 31.89 -17.74 -0.66
C GLU A 138 32.71 -18.36 0.46
N VAL A 139 32.97 -19.66 0.42
CA VAL A 139 33.80 -20.33 1.44
C VAL A 139 35.25 -19.94 1.31
N ILE A 140 35.75 -19.68 0.09
CA ILE A 140 37.14 -19.30 -0.18
C ILE A 140 37.39 -17.82 0.15
N GLU A 141 36.40 -16.92 -0.08
CA GLU A 141 36.56 -15.50 0.27
C GLU A 141 36.46 -15.20 1.78
N ASN A 142 35.89 -16.10 2.57
CA ASN A 142 35.80 -15.97 4.04
C ASN A 142 36.89 -16.74 4.81
N TRP A 143 37.87 -17.28 4.12
CA TRP A 143 39.11 -17.88 4.66
C TRP A 143 40.27 -16.96 4.36
#